data_1f39f79b8ea2956431d6041da98699a0
#
_entry.id   1f39f79b8ea2956431d6041da98699a0
#
_cell.length_a   1.000
_cell.length_b   1.000
_cell.length_c   1.000
_cell.angle_alpha   90.00
_cell.angle_beta   90.00
_cell.angle_gamma   90.00
#
_symmetry.space_group_name_H-M   'P 1'
#
loop_
_entity.id
_entity.type
_entity.pdbx_description
1 polymer ?
#
loop_
_entity_poly.entity_id
_entity_poly.type
_entity_poly.pdbx_seq_one_letter_code
_entity_poly.pdbx_strand_id
1 'polypeptide(L)'
;FLIRRLNQQVDEIISRKGGLANKTLIVEFARGGERGYADALSQLSPEILKRAVILYVSVSFEESWRRNVARYDEKRRSGLLTHSVPRAEMEATYGTDDWFNIAPAHYGTISVKGTNVPYTTMNNEPESKDPQVLGPRYKTALDAVHSLWKRSQDR
;
A
#
# COMPACT_ATOMS: atom_id res chain seq x y z
N PHE A 1 -15.76 4.14 -6.48
CA PHE A 1 -15.73 5.61 -6.46
C PHE A 1 -14.32 6.16 -6.15
N LEU A 2 -13.70 5.77 -5.04
CA LEU A 2 -12.40 6.32 -4.60
C LEU A 2 -11.26 6.08 -5.62
N ILE A 3 -11.13 4.88 -6.17
CA ILE A 3 -10.07 4.58 -7.16
C ILE A 3 -10.25 5.38 -8.45
N ARG A 4 -11.48 5.60 -8.89
CA ARG A 4 -11.72 6.45 -10.08
C ARG A 4 -11.28 7.89 -9.85
N ARG A 5 -11.54 8.43 -8.65
CA ARG A 5 -11.09 9.78 -8.29
C ARG A 5 -9.57 9.85 -8.16
N LEU A 6 -8.95 8.81 -7.61
CA LEU A 6 -7.51 8.67 -7.57
C LEU A 6 -6.90 8.70 -8.98
N ASN A 7 -7.41 7.89 -9.92
CA ASN A 7 -6.96 7.91 -11.31
C ASN A 7 -6.99 9.33 -11.87
N GLN A 8 -8.13 10.03 -11.74
CA GLN A 8 -8.30 11.38 -12.23
C GLN A 8 -7.24 12.34 -11.68
N GLN A 9 -7.03 12.33 -10.37
CA GLN A 9 -6.05 13.20 -9.70
C GLN A 9 -4.62 12.88 -10.12
N VAL A 10 -4.26 11.61 -10.24
CA VAL A 10 -2.91 11.19 -10.64
C VAL A 10 -2.68 11.49 -12.12
N ASP A 11 -3.64 11.21 -13.00
CA ASP A 11 -3.56 11.51 -14.43
C ASP A 11 -3.42 13.03 -14.66
N GLU A 12 -4.13 13.87 -13.89
CA GLU A 12 -3.94 15.32 -13.90
C GLU A 12 -2.53 15.75 -13.50
N ILE A 13 -1.94 15.11 -12.45
CA ILE A 13 -0.56 15.39 -12.03
C ILE A 13 0.43 15.00 -13.13
N ILE A 14 0.27 13.82 -13.73
CA ILE A 14 1.13 13.30 -14.79
C ILE A 14 1.07 14.21 -16.03
N SER A 15 -0.11 14.72 -16.36
CA SER A 15 -0.36 15.55 -17.55
C SER A 15 0.13 16.99 -17.44
N ARG A 16 0.42 17.49 -16.24
CA ARG A 16 0.95 18.85 -16.04
C ARG A 16 2.37 18.99 -16.60
N LYS A 17 2.74 20.20 -17.03
CA LYS A 17 4.10 20.50 -17.49
C LYS A 17 5.13 20.11 -16.40
N GLY A 18 6.05 19.21 -16.76
CA GLY A 18 7.02 18.63 -15.84
C GLY A 18 6.51 17.41 -15.06
N GLY A 19 5.21 17.18 -14.98
CA GLY A 19 4.60 15.98 -14.40
C GLY A 19 5.27 15.47 -13.12
N LEU A 20 5.68 14.21 -13.15
CA LEU A 20 6.44 13.55 -12.08
C LEU A 20 7.96 13.54 -12.33
N ALA A 21 8.48 14.38 -13.23
CA ALA A 21 9.93 14.42 -13.50
C ALA A 21 10.71 14.70 -12.19
N ASN A 22 11.60 13.78 -11.83
CA ASN A 22 12.39 13.81 -10.58
C ASN A 22 11.56 13.87 -9.29
N LYS A 23 10.32 13.35 -9.33
CA LYS A 23 9.42 13.31 -8.18
C LYS A 23 8.83 11.92 -8.02
N THR A 24 8.55 11.55 -6.77
CA THR A 24 7.80 10.35 -6.43
C THR A 24 6.46 10.76 -5.84
N LEU A 25 5.38 10.22 -6.36
CA LEU A 25 4.05 10.34 -5.78
C LEU A 25 3.78 9.08 -4.94
N ILE A 26 3.53 9.25 -3.66
CA ILE A 26 3.13 8.16 -2.77
C ILE A 26 1.61 8.20 -2.63
N VAL A 27 0.99 7.07 -2.91
CA VAL A 27 -0.45 6.86 -2.72
C VAL A 27 -0.63 5.71 -1.74
N GLU A 28 -1.36 5.97 -0.66
CA GLU A 28 -1.65 4.98 0.36
C GLU A 28 -3.14 4.62 0.33
N PHE A 29 -3.45 3.34 0.33
CA PHE A 29 -4.79 2.82 0.54
C PHE A 29 -4.75 1.39 1.10
N ALA A 30 -5.79 1.02 1.84
CA ALA A 30 -6.00 -0.34 2.32
C ALA A 30 -7.22 -0.95 1.63
N ARG A 31 -7.19 -2.26 1.44
CA ARG A 31 -8.29 -3.06 0.90
C ARG A 31 -8.40 -4.36 1.66
N GLY A 32 -9.62 -4.87 1.77
CA GLY A 32 -9.94 -6.16 2.35
C GLY A 32 -11.34 -6.59 1.94
N GLY A 33 -11.77 -7.75 2.41
CA GLY A 33 -13.06 -8.33 2.08
C GLY A 33 -13.21 -8.67 0.59
N GLU A 34 -14.45 -8.65 0.11
CA GLU A 34 -14.81 -9.08 -1.27
C GLU A 34 -14.18 -8.23 -2.39
N ARG A 35 -13.89 -6.95 -2.12
CA ARG A 35 -13.27 -6.03 -3.09
C ARG A 35 -11.84 -5.73 -2.68
N GLY A 36 -10.99 -6.74 -2.83
CA GLY A 36 -9.59 -6.71 -2.43
C GLY A 36 -8.68 -5.86 -3.31
N TYR A 37 -7.40 -6.16 -3.26
CA TYR A 37 -6.37 -5.48 -4.03
C TYR A 37 -6.45 -5.78 -5.52
N ALA A 38 -6.83 -6.99 -5.93
CA ALA A 38 -7.01 -7.33 -7.35
C ALA A 38 -8.04 -6.40 -8.02
N ASP A 39 -9.22 -6.22 -7.38
CA ASP A 39 -10.26 -5.31 -7.88
C ASP A 39 -9.75 -3.86 -7.93
N ALA A 40 -9.12 -3.38 -6.84
CA ALA A 40 -8.62 -2.02 -6.77
C ALA A 40 -7.55 -1.72 -7.84
N LEU A 41 -6.57 -2.61 -8.00
CA LEU A 41 -5.50 -2.46 -8.99
C LEU A 41 -6.04 -2.53 -10.42
N SER A 42 -7.04 -3.36 -10.67
CA SER A 42 -7.69 -3.46 -11.99
C SER A 42 -8.37 -2.15 -12.43
N GLN A 43 -8.71 -1.28 -11.49
CA GLN A 43 -9.33 0.02 -11.75
C GLN A 43 -8.31 1.15 -12.03
N LEU A 44 -7.01 0.91 -11.83
CA LEU A 44 -5.97 1.89 -12.14
C LEU A 44 -5.82 2.09 -13.64
N SER A 45 -5.49 3.32 -14.06
CA SER A 45 -5.23 3.63 -15.47
C SER A 45 -3.93 2.97 -15.96
N PRO A 46 -3.82 2.65 -17.26
CA PRO A 46 -2.58 2.11 -17.82
C PRO A 46 -1.37 3.03 -17.60
N GLU A 47 -1.58 4.34 -17.61
CA GLU A 47 -0.53 5.34 -17.40
C GLU A 47 0.02 5.31 -15.96
N ILE A 48 -0.85 5.04 -14.98
CA ILE A 48 -0.44 4.83 -13.59
C ILE A 48 0.32 3.50 -13.48
N LEU A 49 -0.25 2.40 -13.99
CA LEU A 49 0.34 1.07 -13.89
C LEU A 49 1.75 0.99 -14.47
N LYS A 50 2.00 1.65 -15.62
CA LYS A 50 3.33 1.71 -16.26
C LYS A 50 4.40 2.38 -15.39
N ARG A 51 4.01 3.26 -14.47
CA ARG A 51 4.91 4.04 -13.62
C ARG A 51 4.93 3.54 -12.18
N ALA A 52 3.97 2.69 -11.82
CA ALA A 52 3.76 2.26 -10.46
C ALA A 52 4.77 1.21 -10.01
N VAL A 53 5.10 1.26 -8.74
CA VAL A 53 5.62 0.16 -7.95
C VAL A 53 4.75 0.00 -6.72
N ILE A 54 4.66 -1.20 -6.18
CA ILE A 54 3.81 -1.48 -5.03
C ILE A 54 4.68 -1.90 -3.84
N LEU A 55 4.54 -1.20 -2.73
CA LEU A 55 5.03 -1.63 -1.43
C LEU A 55 3.82 -2.07 -0.60
N TYR A 56 3.64 -3.37 -0.44
CA TYR A 56 2.64 -3.90 0.47
C TYR A 56 3.24 -4.04 1.88
N VAL A 57 2.60 -3.38 2.84
CA VAL A 57 3.00 -3.43 4.25
C VAL A 57 2.14 -4.47 4.96
N SER A 58 2.72 -5.66 5.18
CA SER A 58 2.03 -6.78 5.82
C SER A 58 1.99 -6.60 7.33
N VAL A 59 0.79 -6.70 7.87
CA VAL A 59 0.51 -6.72 9.32
C VAL A 59 -0.63 -7.70 9.57
N SER A 60 -0.51 -8.55 10.60
CA SER A 60 -1.61 -9.44 10.98
C SER A 60 -2.84 -8.64 11.47
N PHE A 61 -4.03 -9.24 11.37
CA PHE A 61 -5.25 -8.61 11.85
C PHE A 61 -5.14 -8.28 13.34
N GLU A 62 -4.65 -9.21 14.17
CA GLU A 62 -4.52 -9.03 15.62
C GLU A 62 -3.59 -7.85 15.95
N GLU A 63 -2.46 -7.72 15.27
CA GLU A 63 -1.55 -6.60 15.45
C GLU A 63 -2.16 -5.28 14.95
N SER A 64 -2.86 -5.30 13.83
CA SER A 64 -3.62 -4.13 13.33
C SER A 64 -4.68 -3.68 14.33
N TRP A 65 -5.41 -4.62 14.90
CA TRP A 65 -6.39 -4.37 15.94
C TRP A 65 -5.74 -3.78 17.21
N ARG A 66 -4.67 -4.41 17.71
CA ARG A 66 -3.90 -3.91 18.85
C ARG A 66 -3.45 -2.47 18.65
N ARG A 67 -2.92 -2.14 17.46
CA ARG A 67 -2.49 -0.77 17.09
C ARG A 67 -3.66 0.20 17.03
N ASN A 68 -4.81 -0.22 16.53
CA ASN A 68 -6.02 0.60 16.50
C ASN A 68 -6.46 0.99 17.91
N VAL A 69 -6.52 0.02 18.83
CA VAL A 69 -6.86 0.26 20.24
C VAL A 69 -5.85 1.19 20.91
N ALA A 70 -4.55 0.92 20.76
CA ALA A 70 -3.49 1.73 21.37
C ALA A 70 -3.55 3.19 20.90
N ARG A 71 -3.78 3.43 19.61
CA ARG A 71 -3.94 4.80 19.05
C ARG A 71 -5.19 5.50 19.56
N TYR A 72 -6.28 4.76 19.75
CA TYR A 72 -7.50 5.29 20.34
C TYR A 72 -7.26 5.74 21.79
N ASP A 73 -6.64 4.89 22.61
CA ASP A 73 -6.33 5.20 24.00
C ASP A 73 -5.38 6.39 24.14
N GLU A 74 -4.36 6.48 23.29
CA GLU A 74 -3.43 7.62 23.24
C GLU A 74 -4.16 8.94 22.94
N LYS A 75 -5.01 8.96 21.91
CA LYS A 75 -5.81 10.13 21.54
C LYS A 75 -6.82 10.51 22.64
N ARG A 76 -7.47 9.54 23.25
CA ARG A 76 -8.41 9.78 24.36
C ARG A 76 -7.72 10.42 25.55
N ARG A 77 -6.51 9.99 25.90
CA ARG A 77 -5.72 10.57 26.99
C ARG A 77 -5.29 12.01 26.67
N SER A 78 -5.09 12.36 25.41
CA SER A 78 -4.77 13.72 24.98
C SER A 78 -5.99 14.65 24.85
N GLY A 79 -7.20 14.18 25.24
CA GLY A 79 -8.43 14.97 25.21
C GLY A 79 -9.03 15.17 23.81
N LEU A 80 -8.54 14.47 22.81
CA LEU A 80 -9.10 14.53 21.47
C LEU A 80 -10.33 13.61 21.35
N LEU A 81 -11.44 14.16 20.84
CA LEU A 81 -12.59 13.37 20.43
C LEU A 81 -12.17 12.42 19.31
N THR A 82 -12.23 11.13 19.58
CA THR A 82 -11.85 10.10 18.62
C THR A 82 -12.82 8.93 18.71
N HIS A 83 -13.03 8.26 17.59
CA HIS A 83 -13.78 7.01 17.55
C HIS A 83 -12.81 5.87 17.25
N SER A 84 -12.93 4.76 17.97
CA SER A 84 -12.31 3.52 17.54
C SER A 84 -13.27 2.80 16.61
N VAL A 85 -12.74 2.17 15.56
CA VAL A 85 -13.54 1.26 14.74
C VAL A 85 -13.84 0.02 15.59
N PRO A 86 -15.13 -0.42 15.73
CA PRO A 86 -15.43 -1.65 16.44
C PRO A 86 -14.68 -2.86 15.82
N ARG A 87 -14.28 -3.83 16.67
CA ARG A 87 -13.54 -5.01 16.20
C ARG A 87 -14.25 -5.74 15.07
N ALA A 88 -15.56 -5.97 15.22
CA ALA A 88 -16.36 -6.68 14.21
C ALA A 88 -16.37 -5.93 12.85
N GLU A 89 -16.44 -4.60 12.87
CA GLU A 89 -16.40 -3.78 11.64
C GLU A 89 -15.01 -3.81 11.00
N MET A 90 -13.96 -3.74 11.82
CA MET A 90 -12.58 -3.83 11.35
C MET A 90 -12.29 -5.21 10.77
N GLU A 91 -12.78 -6.28 11.39
CA GLU A 91 -12.64 -7.65 10.94
C GLU A 91 -13.39 -7.88 9.62
N ALA A 92 -14.62 -7.41 9.52
CA ALA A 92 -15.42 -7.50 8.29
C ALA A 92 -14.79 -6.74 7.11
N THR A 93 -14.07 -5.63 7.40
CA THR A 93 -13.49 -4.78 6.35
C THR A 93 -12.05 -5.17 6.00
N TYR A 94 -11.23 -5.57 6.99
CA TYR A 94 -9.79 -5.76 6.87
C TYR A 94 -9.29 -7.08 7.46
N GLY A 95 -10.17 -7.97 7.93
CA GLY A 95 -9.80 -9.25 8.54
C GLY A 95 -9.12 -10.20 7.56
N THR A 96 -9.44 -10.06 6.28
CA THR A 96 -8.82 -10.81 5.19
C THR A 96 -8.60 -9.91 3.98
N ASP A 97 -7.56 -10.18 3.21
CA ASP A 97 -7.35 -9.59 1.90
C ASP A 97 -6.87 -10.65 0.89
N ASP A 98 -6.75 -10.26 -0.37
CA ASP A 98 -6.34 -11.12 -1.47
C ASP A 98 -4.88 -10.93 -1.89
N TRP A 99 -4.07 -10.16 -1.11
CA TRP A 99 -2.71 -9.83 -1.52
C TRP A 99 -1.85 -11.05 -1.80
N PHE A 100 -1.79 -12.00 -0.88
CA PHE A 100 -0.96 -13.19 -1.04
C PHE A 100 -1.46 -14.15 -2.12
N ASN A 101 -2.70 -14.01 -2.60
CA ASN A 101 -3.21 -14.74 -3.76
C ASN A 101 -2.66 -14.17 -5.07
N ILE A 102 -2.51 -12.83 -5.16
CA ILE A 102 -2.02 -12.15 -6.36
C ILE A 102 -0.51 -11.93 -6.36
N ALA A 103 0.11 -11.92 -5.19
CA ALA A 103 1.54 -11.65 -4.95
C ALA A 103 2.13 -12.61 -3.92
N PRO A 104 2.28 -13.91 -4.24
CA PRO A 104 2.66 -14.95 -3.26
C PRO A 104 4.13 -14.88 -2.81
N ALA A 105 5.00 -14.22 -3.57
CA ALA A 105 6.42 -14.04 -3.23
C ALA A 105 6.66 -12.74 -2.44
N HIS A 106 7.80 -12.65 -1.75
CA HIS A 106 8.17 -11.42 -1.05
C HIS A 106 8.40 -10.23 -1.99
N TYR A 107 8.84 -10.46 -3.21
CA TYR A 107 8.98 -9.45 -4.26
C TYR A 107 8.87 -10.09 -5.64
N GLY A 108 8.46 -9.32 -6.61
CA GLY A 108 8.26 -9.79 -7.97
C GLY A 108 7.51 -8.79 -8.83
N THR A 109 6.81 -9.30 -9.82
CA THR A 109 5.89 -8.55 -10.66
C THR A 109 4.52 -9.21 -10.67
N ILE A 110 3.46 -8.41 -10.63
CA ILE A 110 2.10 -8.86 -10.88
C ILE A 110 1.59 -8.30 -12.21
N SER A 111 0.83 -9.08 -12.93
CA SER A 111 0.20 -8.63 -14.19
C SER A 111 -1.16 -8.01 -13.88
N VAL A 112 -1.27 -6.71 -14.15
CA VAL A 112 -2.53 -5.96 -14.00
C VAL A 112 -2.91 -5.40 -15.37
N LYS A 113 -4.00 -5.87 -15.94
CA LYS A 113 -4.47 -5.45 -17.28
C LYS A 113 -3.37 -5.54 -18.36
N GLY A 114 -2.54 -6.58 -18.30
CA GLY A 114 -1.43 -6.80 -19.23
C GLY A 114 -0.17 -5.96 -18.94
N THR A 115 -0.18 -5.13 -17.91
CA THR A 115 1.00 -4.39 -17.45
C THR A 115 1.66 -5.13 -16.28
N ASN A 116 2.97 -5.37 -16.37
CA ASN A 116 3.75 -5.97 -15.29
C ASN A 116 4.15 -4.88 -14.29
N VAL A 117 3.57 -4.93 -13.10
CA VAL A 117 3.81 -3.96 -12.03
C VAL A 117 4.74 -4.58 -10.99
N PRO A 118 5.93 -3.99 -10.73
CA PRO A 118 6.84 -4.45 -9.69
C PRO A 118 6.23 -4.29 -8.31
N TYR A 119 6.47 -5.26 -7.43
CA TYR A 119 6.03 -5.19 -6.04
C TYR A 119 7.06 -5.74 -5.06
N THR A 120 6.92 -5.34 -3.81
CA THR A 120 7.57 -5.96 -2.66
C THR A 120 6.60 -6.01 -1.47
N THR A 121 6.70 -7.07 -0.69
CA THR A 121 5.96 -7.23 0.57
C THR A 121 6.92 -7.03 1.74
N MET A 122 6.61 -6.10 2.62
CA MET A 122 7.38 -5.81 3.83
C MET A 122 6.60 -6.23 5.07
N ASN A 123 7.16 -7.13 5.86
CA ASN A 123 6.60 -7.44 7.16
C ASN A 123 6.87 -6.28 8.14
N ASN A 124 5.81 -5.72 8.71
CA ASN A 124 5.88 -4.64 9.69
C ASN A 124 5.54 -5.12 11.11
N GLU A 125 5.97 -6.32 11.46
CA GLU A 125 5.86 -6.87 12.80
C GLU A 125 7.24 -7.31 13.34
N PRO A 126 7.45 -7.14 14.67
CA PRO A 126 6.65 -6.37 15.62
C PRO A 126 6.66 -4.87 15.28
N GLU A 127 5.65 -4.14 15.80
CA GLU A 127 5.63 -2.67 15.66
C GLU A 127 6.90 -2.05 16.26
N SER A 128 7.45 -1.08 15.57
CA SER A 128 8.54 -0.27 16.10
C SER A 128 8.38 1.18 15.64
N LYS A 129 8.76 2.10 16.51
CA LYS A 129 8.94 3.53 16.17
C LYS A 129 10.43 3.88 16.06
N ASP A 130 11.31 2.91 16.31
CA ASP A 130 12.75 3.10 16.24
C ASP A 130 13.25 3.10 14.78
N PRO A 131 13.85 4.20 14.30
CA PRO A 131 14.43 4.27 12.96
C PRO A 131 15.52 3.22 12.71
N GLN A 132 16.23 2.78 13.75
CA GLN A 132 17.25 1.73 13.66
C GLN A 132 16.65 0.36 13.31
N VAL A 133 15.40 0.12 13.72
CA VAL A 133 14.65 -1.10 13.42
C VAL A 133 13.90 -0.98 12.10
N LEU A 134 13.22 0.13 11.89
CA LEU A 134 12.39 0.36 10.69
C LEU A 134 13.24 0.65 9.45
N GLY A 135 14.34 1.39 9.59
CA GLY A 135 15.19 1.77 8.45
C GLY A 135 15.66 0.59 7.63
N PRO A 136 16.25 -0.48 8.21
CA PRO A 136 16.64 -1.68 7.49
C PRO A 136 15.48 -2.40 6.81
N ARG A 137 14.30 -2.47 7.44
CA ARG A 137 13.10 -3.09 6.83
C ARG A 137 12.68 -2.35 5.56
N TYR A 138 12.53 -1.02 5.64
CA TYR A 138 12.21 -0.19 4.47
C TYR A 138 13.30 -0.26 3.42
N LYS A 139 14.57 -0.16 3.82
CA LYS A 139 15.69 -0.22 2.88
C LYS A 139 15.66 -1.51 2.06
N THR A 140 15.53 -2.67 2.71
CA THR A 140 15.48 -3.96 2.03
C THR A 140 14.31 -4.03 1.03
N ALA A 141 13.13 -3.61 1.46
CA ALA A 141 11.93 -3.62 0.61
C ALA A 141 12.05 -2.66 -0.58
N LEU A 142 12.53 -1.43 -0.34
CA LEU A 142 12.69 -0.42 -1.39
C LEU A 142 13.81 -0.76 -2.37
N ASP A 143 14.92 -1.32 -1.91
CA ASP A 143 16.00 -1.78 -2.80
C ASP A 143 15.52 -2.90 -3.73
N ALA A 144 14.74 -3.83 -3.20
CA ALA A 144 14.16 -4.92 -4.00
C ALA A 144 13.23 -4.39 -5.10
N VAL A 145 12.25 -3.56 -4.74
CA VAL A 145 11.29 -3.03 -5.72
C VAL A 145 11.94 -2.06 -6.70
N HIS A 146 12.92 -1.27 -6.27
CA HIS A 146 13.67 -0.36 -7.14
C HIS A 146 14.49 -1.13 -8.19
N SER A 147 15.11 -2.22 -7.79
CA SER A 147 15.85 -3.10 -8.71
C SER A 147 14.95 -3.74 -9.77
N LEU A 148 13.73 -4.12 -9.38
CA LEU A 148 12.72 -4.63 -10.31
C LEU A 148 12.20 -3.54 -11.25
N TRP A 149 11.94 -2.35 -10.72
CA TRP A 149 11.48 -1.21 -11.50
C TRP A 149 12.51 -0.80 -12.56
N LYS A 150 13.78 -0.68 -12.20
CA LYS A 150 14.84 -0.39 -13.19
C LYS A 150 14.82 -1.38 -14.34
N ARG A 151 14.81 -2.68 -14.03
CA ARG A 151 14.75 -3.74 -15.07
C ARG A 151 13.49 -3.68 -15.95
N SER A 152 12.40 -3.09 -15.46
CA SER A 152 11.17 -2.91 -16.25
C SER A 152 11.24 -1.72 -17.20
N GLN A 153 12.10 -0.74 -16.94
CA GLN A 153 12.30 0.44 -17.80
C GLN A 153 13.29 0.18 -18.94
N ASP A 154 14.16 -0.83 -18.79
CA ASP A 154 15.18 -1.21 -19.79
C ASP A 154 14.61 -2.14 -20.90
N ARG A 155 13.32 -2.44 -20.88
CA ARG A 155 12.62 -3.28 -21.86
C ARG A 155 11.70 -2.45 -22.75
#